data_16525e2a6810b8712cb7a3226c63d609
#
_entry.id   16525e2a6810b8712cb7a3226c63d609
#
_cell.length_a   1.000
_cell.length_b   1.000
_cell.length_c   1.000
_cell.angle_alpha   90.00
_cell.angle_beta   90.00
_cell.angle_gamma   90.00
#
_symmetry.space_group_name_H-M   'P 1'
#
loop_
_entity.id
_entity.type
_entity.pdbx_description
1 polymer ?
#
loop_
_entity_poly.entity_id
_entity_poly.type
_entity_poly.pdbx_seq_one_letter_code
_entity_poly.pdbx_strand_id
1 'polypeptide(L)'
;DWKWISSGLAGRFHGDFHFENILYSKSNKKFIFLDWRQDFAGNLSIGDIYYDLAKLMHGLIVNHGIVFKNQYSASWIEGEIKFDIQRKQSLAKCEQRLNAWMLENNYDPKKVKVLTALIYLNIAALHHYPYSLLLYGLGKKILKEELS
;
A
#
# COMPACT_ATOMS: atom_id res chain seq x y z
N ASP A 1 -17.35 7.38 -5.93
CA ASP A 1 -17.38 7.79 -7.33
C ASP A 1 -16.24 7.15 -8.10
N TRP A 2 -16.54 6.27 -9.07
CA TRP A 2 -15.55 5.57 -9.88
C TRP A 2 -14.75 6.52 -10.79
N LYS A 3 -15.34 7.61 -11.24
CA LYS A 3 -14.63 8.62 -12.05
C LYS A 3 -13.48 9.26 -11.26
N TRP A 4 -13.73 9.58 -9.98
CA TRP A 4 -12.70 10.12 -9.12
C TRP A 4 -11.56 9.11 -8.87
N ILE A 5 -11.86 7.84 -8.56
CA ILE A 5 -10.81 6.87 -8.27
C ILE A 5 -10.03 6.46 -9.53
N SER A 6 -10.67 6.42 -10.69
CA SER A 6 -10.04 6.08 -11.97
C SER A 6 -9.30 7.24 -12.64
N SER A 7 -9.49 8.48 -12.19
CA SER A 7 -8.74 9.64 -12.69
C SER A 7 -7.31 9.59 -12.17
N GLY A 8 -6.42 8.91 -12.89
CA GLY A 8 -5.00 8.78 -12.55
C GLY A 8 -4.21 10.07 -12.75
N LEU A 9 -2.98 10.08 -12.25
CA LEU A 9 -1.99 11.10 -12.55
C LEU A 9 -0.88 10.45 -13.39
N ALA A 10 -0.88 10.77 -14.69
CA ALA A 10 0.06 10.20 -15.63
C ALA A 10 1.50 10.62 -15.32
N GLY A 11 2.41 9.66 -15.26
CA GLY A 11 3.82 9.90 -15.01
C GLY A 11 4.66 8.65 -15.21
N ARG A 12 5.97 8.79 -15.03
CA ARG A 12 6.83 7.61 -14.93
C ARG A 12 6.44 6.81 -13.71
N PHE A 13 6.41 5.51 -13.84
CA PHE A 13 5.96 4.60 -12.80
C PHE A 13 7.01 3.55 -12.47
N HIS A 14 6.93 3.01 -11.29
CA HIS A 14 7.64 1.80 -10.87
C HIS A 14 6.77 0.57 -11.03
N GLY A 15 5.47 0.71 -10.74
CA GLY A 15 4.45 -0.33 -10.85
C GLY A 15 4.42 -1.33 -9.70
N ASP A 16 5.48 -1.37 -8.88
CA ASP A 16 5.55 -2.20 -7.67
C ASP A 16 6.40 -1.51 -6.59
N PHE A 17 6.08 -0.25 -6.32
CA PHE A 17 6.85 0.66 -5.48
C PHE A 17 6.63 0.39 -4.00
N HIS A 18 7.33 -0.60 -3.45
CA HIS A 18 7.34 -0.92 -2.03
C HIS A 18 8.77 -1.07 -1.49
N PHE A 19 8.93 -1.11 -0.16
CA PHE A 19 10.25 -0.98 0.48
C PHE A 19 11.23 -2.09 0.13
N GLU A 20 10.77 -3.30 -0.15
CA GLU A 20 11.63 -4.43 -0.55
C GLU A 20 12.28 -4.21 -1.92
N ASN A 21 11.69 -3.34 -2.75
CA ASN A 21 12.22 -2.95 -4.05
C ASN A 21 13.06 -1.66 -3.99
N ILE A 22 13.37 -1.15 -2.78
CA ILE A 22 14.13 0.08 -2.59
C ILE A 22 15.38 -0.20 -1.77
N LEU A 23 16.56 -0.06 -2.38
CA LEU A 23 17.84 -0.16 -1.70
C LEU A 23 18.43 1.24 -1.48
N TYR A 24 19.07 1.42 -0.33
CA TYR A 24 19.86 2.62 -0.06
C TYR A 24 21.36 2.29 -0.08
N SER A 25 22.07 2.83 -1.08
CA SER A 25 23.53 2.72 -1.17
C SER A 25 24.20 3.74 -0.24
N LYS A 26 24.78 3.27 0.85
CA LYS A 26 25.45 4.13 1.84
C LYS A 26 26.69 4.80 1.26
N SER A 27 27.43 4.13 0.37
CA SER A 27 28.63 4.64 -0.28
C SER A 27 28.33 5.80 -1.21
N ASN A 28 27.27 5.66 -2.01
CA ASN A 28 26.88 6.64 -3.01
C ASN A 28 25.80 7.61 -2.55
N LYS A 29 25.24 7.39 -1.35
CA LYS A 29 24.10 8.15 -0.77
C LYS A 29 22.91 8.25 -1.74
N LYS A 30 22.62 7.16 -2.47
CA LYS A 30 21.55 7.10 -3.48
C LYS A 30 20.60 5.95 -3.20
N PHE A 31 19.34 6.17 -3.58
CA PHE A 31 18.37 5.10 -3.67
C PHE A 31 18.51 4.38 -5.02
N ILE A 32 18.35 3.06 -4.97
CA ILE A 32 18.34 2.17 -6.13
C ILE A 32 16.98 1.46 -6.10
N PHE A 33 16.25 1.56 -7.19
CA PHE A 33 14.94 0.94 -7.33
C PHE A 33 15.08 -0.34 -8.14
N LEU A 34 14.53 -1.44 -7.63
CA LEU A 34 14.59 -2.77 -8.19
C LEU A 34 13.22 -3.20 -8.70
N ASP A 35 13.20 -4.19 -9.57
CA ASP A 35 11.98 -4.89 -10.01
C ASP A 35 10.88 -3.96 -10.55
N TRP A 36 11.28 -3.06 -11.45
CA TRP A 36 10.37 -2.21 -12.19
C TRP A 36 9.42 -3.05 -13.04
N ARG A 37 8.14 -2.73 -13.01
CA ARG A 37 7.20 -3.36 -13.92
C ARG A 37 7.48 -2.93 -15.36
N GLN A 38 7.37 -3.87 -16.28
CA GLN A 38 7.65 -3.66 -17.70
C GLN A 38 6.58 -2.77 -18.36
N ASP A 39 5.35 -2.86 -17.88
CA ASP A 39 4.22 -2.08 -18.37
C ASP A 39 3.23 -1.73 -17.26
N PHE A 40 2.38 -0.74 -17.51
CA PHE A 40 1.24 -0.37 -16.71
C PHE A 40 -0.02 -0.47 -17.60
N ALA A 41 -0.76 -1.57 -17.46
CA ALA A 41 -1.93 -1.87 -18.29
C ALA A 41 -1.63 -1.79 -19.80
N GLY A 42 -0.47 -2.33 -20.22
CA GLY A 42 -0.01 -2.33 -21.61
C GLY A 42 0.73 -1.06 -22.04
N ASN A 43 0.86 -0.04 -21.20
CA ASN A 43 1.64 1.16 -21.49
C ASN A 43 3.06 1.00 -20.94
N LEU A 44 4.07 1.17 -21.80
CA LEU A 44 5.49 0.96 -21.46
C LEU A 44 6.17 2.18 -20.84
N SER A 45 5.57 3.36 -20.95
CA SER A 45 6.25 4.63 -20.61
C SER A 45 5.56 5.41 -19.49
N ILE A 46 4.25 5.25 -19.35
CA ILE A 46 3.42 6.06 -18.49
C ILE A 46 2.51 5.13 -17.66
N GLY A 47 2.46 5.37 -16.37
CA GLY A 47 1.52 4.74 -15.43
C GLY A 47 0.85 5.77 -14.55
N ASP A 48 0.30 5.33 -13.45
CA ASP A 48 -0.37 6.19 -12.47
C ASP A 48 0.49 6.38 -11.22
N ILE A 49 0.89 7.62 -10.95
CA ILE A 49 1.68 7.99 -9.77
C ILE A 49 0.91 7.65 -8.47
N TYR A 50 -0.43 7.79 -8.46
CA TYR A 50 -1.24 7.40 -7.30
C TYR A 50 -1.15 5.92 -6.98
N TYR A 51 -1.00 5.07 -7.99
CA TYR A 51 -0.80 3.64 -7.77
C TYR A 51 0.54 3.36 -7.07
N ASP A 52 1.64 4.01 -7.48
CA ASP A 52 2.94 3.86 -6.83
C ASP A 52 2.91 4.40 -5.38
N LEU A 53 2.27 5.53 -5.14
CA LEU A 53 2.07 6.05 -3.78
C LEU A 53 1.25 5.08 -2.91
N ALA A 54 0.23 4.45 -3.48
CA ALA A 54 -0.57 3.45 -2.78
C ALA A 54 0.23 2.17 -2.47
N LYS A 55 1.10 1.73 -3.38
CA LYS A 55 2.03 0.61 -3.16
C LYS A 55 3.03 0.93 -2.05
N LEU A 56 3.53 2.16 -1.97
CA LEU A 56 4.40 2.60 -0.88
C LEU A 56 3.64 2.63 0.46
N MET A 57 2.43 3.23 0.48
CA MET A 57 1.56 3.28 1.66
C MET A 57 1.22 1.88 2.18
N HIS A 58 0.90 0.95 1.30
CA HIS A 58 0.63 -0.45 1.62
C HIS A 58 1.76 -1.06 2.47
N GLY A 59 3.02 -0.90 2.06
CA GLY A 59 4.19 -1.41 2.78
C GLY A 59 4.46 -0.71 4.12
N LEU A 60 4.00 0.53 4.32
CA LEU A 60 4.07 1.22 5.61
C LEU A 60 3.09 0.67 6.64
N ILE A 61 1.95 0.17 6.20
CA ILE A 61 0.92 -0.38 7.07
C ILE A 61 1.19 -1.85 7.38
N VAL A 62 1.39 -2.68 6.34
CA VAL A 62 1.73 -4.11 6.47
C VAL A 62 3.04 -4.36 5.75
N ASN A 63 4.10 -4.65 6.50
CA ASN A 63 5.40 -5.01 5.95
C ASN A 63 5.70 -6.50 6.15
N HIS A 64 6.60 -7.05 5.34
CA HIS A 64 7.00 -8.45 5.40
C HIS A 64 7.53 -8.87 6.79
N GLY A 65 8.16 -7.95 7.54
CA GLY A 65 8.65 -8.24 8.87
C GLY A 65 7.55 -8.57 9.89
N ILE A 66 6.35 -7.97 9.75
CA ILE A 66 5.17 -8.29 10.56
C ILE A 66 4.68 -9.70 10.23
N VAL A 67 4.60 -10.01 8.94
CA VAL A 67 4.12 -11.31 8.45
C VAL A 67 5.11 -12.42 8.86
N PHE A 68 6.40 -12.23 8.59
CA PHE A 68 7.45 -13.21 8.91
C PHE A 68 7.54 -13.53 10.41
N LYS A 69 7.28 -12.53 11.26
CA LYS A 69 7.33 -12.70 12.73
C LYS A 69 5.99 -13.08 13.37
N ASN A 70 4.97 -13.33 12.56
CA ASN A 70 3.60 -13.57 13.05
C ASN A 70 3.10 -12.48 14.02
N GLN A 71 3.43 -11.22 13.76
CA GLN A 71 3.05 -10.07 14.58
C GLN A 71 1.67 -9.53 14.18
N TYR A 72 0.75 -10.41 13.88
CA TYR A 72 -0.65 -10.11 13.57
C TYR A 72 -1.54 -11.28 13.98
N SER A 73 -2.82 -11.00 14.10
CA SER A 73 -3.86 -12.03 14.24
C SER A 73 -5.05 -11.68 13.34
N ALA A 74 -5.74 -12.68 12.84
CA ALA A 74 -6.99 -12.50 12.13
C ALA A 74 -7.86 -13.77 12.31
N SER A 75 -9.15 -13.56 12.55
CA SER A 75 -10.11 -14.64 12.74
C SER A 75 -11.49 -14.22 12.23
N TRP A 76 -12.26 -15.20 11.79
CA TRP A 76 -13.67 -15.04 11.47
C TRP A 76 -14.49 -15.60 12.61
N ILE A 77 -15.20 -14.73 13.33
CA ILE A 77 -15.98 -15.11 14.52
C ILE A 77 -17.39 -14.53 14.37
N GLU A 78 -18.41 -15.38 14.41
CA GLU A 78 -19.83 -14.97 14.38
C GLU A 78 -20.19 -14.02 13.22
N GLY A 79 -19.63 -14.26 12.04
CA GLY A 79 -19.90 -13.42 10.86
C GLY A 79 -19.06 -12.14 10.79
N GLU A 80 -18.20 -11.90 11.77
CA GLU A 80 -17.32 -10.73 11.82
C GLU A 80 -15.84 -11.10 11.66
N ILE A 81 -15.09 -10.23 11.01
CA ILE A 81 -13.62 -10.34 10.93
C ILE A 81 -13.03 -9.54 12.09
N LYS A 82 -12.35 -10.24 13.00
CA LYS A 82 -11.53 -9.65 14.06
C LYS A 82 -10.07 -9.79 13.69
N PHE A 83 -9.34 -8.68 13.71
CA PHE A 83 -7.91 -8.69 13.43
C PHE A 83 -7.16 -7.65 14.26
N ASP A 84 -5.89 -7.93 14.50
CA ASP A 84 -4.94 -7.03 15.12
C ASP A 84 -3.59 -7.10 14.40
N ILE A 85 -2.83 -6.01 14.45
CA ILE A 85 -1.53 -5.90 13.79
C ILE A 85 -0.57 -5.05 14.61
N GLN A 86 0.57 -5.62 14.95
CA GLN A 86 1.62 -4.93 15.72
C GLN A 86 2.51 -4.11 14.79
N ARG A 87 2.14 -2.85 14.59
CA ARG A 87 2.89 -1.95 13.71
C ARG A 87 4.12 -1.36 14.42
N LYS A 88 5.24 -1.29 13.70
CA LYS A 88 6.43 -0.56 14.16
C LYS A 88 6.13 0.94 14.22
N GLN A 89 6.47 1.58 15.33
CA GLN A 89 6.28 3.03 15.51
C GLN A 89 7.01 3.86 14.42
N SER A 90 8.19 3.40 13.99
CA SER A 90 8.93 4.06 12.90
C SER A 90 8.14 4.09 11.58
N LEU A 91 7.46 2.99 11.22
CA LEU A 91 6.64 2.92 10.00
C LEU A 91 5.38 3.77 10.12
N ALA A 92 4.75 3.82 11.30
CA ALA A 92 3.63 4.72 11.55
C ALA A 92 4.03 6.20 11.40
N LYS A 93 5.23 6.59 11.89
CA LYS A 93 5.77 7.93 11.67
C LYS A 93 6.07 8.21 10.19
N CYS A 94 6.59 7.21 9.45
CA CYS A 94 6.81 7.35 8.01
C CYS A 94 5.49 7.53 7.26
N GLU A 95 4.42 6.82 7.64
CA GLU A 95 3.08 7.01 7.07
C GLU A 95 2.57 8.43 7.30
N GLN A 96 2.70 8.96 8.52
CA GLN A 96 2.34 10.35 8.83
C GLN A 96 3.13 11.33 7.97
N ARG A 97 4.45 11.11 7.80
CA ARG A 97 5.30 11.95 6.94
C ARG A 97 4.92 11.85 5.47
N LEU A 98 4.56 10.64 4.98
CA LEU A 98 4.08 10.46 3.61
C LEU A 98 2.76 11.22 3.38
N ASN A 99 1.83 11.15 4.33
CA ASN A 99 0.57 11.90 4.24
C ASN A 99 0.82 13.43 4.20
N ALA A 100 1.70 13.95 5.06
CA ALA A 100 2.07 15.37 5.05
C ALA A 100 2.72 15.76 3.71
N TRP A 101 3.67 14.96 3.22
CA TRP A 101 4.34 15.20 1.94
C TRP A 101 3.37 15.19 0.75
N MET A 102 2.38 14.29 0.76
CA MET A 102 1.35 14.27 -0.28
C MET A 102 0.56 15.58 -0.31
N LEU A 103 0.15 16.09 0.86
CA LEU A 103 -0.54 17.38 0.95
C LEU A 103 0.35 18.55 0.51
N GLU A 104 1.61 18.58 0.94
CA GLU A 104 2.60 19.59 0.54
C GLU A 104 2.82 19.66 -0.98
N ASN A 105 2.62 18.52 -1.67
CA ASN A 105 2.85 18.38 -3.11
C ASN A 105 1.55 18.24 -3.93
N ASN A 106 0.40 18.62 -3.35
CA ASN A 106 -0.91 18.62 -4.01
C ASN A 106 -1.40 17.24 -4.51
N TYR A 107 -0.96 16.17 -3.86
CA TYR A 107 -1.56 14.85 -4.04
C TYR A 107 -2.77 14.70 -3.10
N ASP A 108 -3.70 13.81 -3.47
CA ASP A 108 -4.88 13.47 -2.68
C ASP A 108 -4.60 12.24 -1.78
N PRO A 109 -4.37 12.42 -0.45
CA PRO A 109 -4.11 11.30 0.45
C PRO A 109 -5.30 10.35 0.59
N LYS A 110 -6.53 10.85 0.47
CA LYS A 110 -7.74 10.02 0.52
C LYS A 110 -7.74 9.02 -0.64
N LYS A 111 -7.40 9.48 -1.84
CA LYS A 111 -7.29 8.64 -3.02
C LYS A 111 -6.22 7.55 -2.85
N VAL A 112 -5.05 7.92 -2.33
CA VAL A 112 -3.97 6.96 -2.05
C VAL A 112 -4.43 5.89 -1.06
N LYS A 113 -5.12 6.26 0.01
CA LYS A 113 -5.66 5.30 0.99
C LYS A 113 -6.71 4.37 0.39
N VAL A 114 -7.63 4.90 -0.44
CA VAL A 114 -8.62 4.06 -1.13
C VAL A 114 -7.93 3.08 -2.08
N LEU A 115 -6.96 3.52 -2.87
CA LEU A 115 -6.16 2.64 -3.73
C LEU A 115 -5.38 1.60 -2.91
N THR A 116 -4.79 1.98 -1.77
CA THR A 116 -4.12 1.06 -0.85
C THR A 116 -5.08 -0.03 -0.35
N ALA A 117 -6.31 0.34 0.00
CA ALA A 117 -7.33 -0.60 0.41
C ALA A 117 -7.71 -1.58 -0.71
N LEU A 118 -7.84 -1.08 -1.94
CA LEU A 118 -8.09 -1.92 -3.12
C LEU A 118 -6.92 -2.87 -3.40
N ILE A 119 -5.66 -2.45 -3.20
CA ILE A 119 -4.49 -3.32 -3.28
C ILE A 119 -4.60 -4.45 -2.24
N TYR A 120 -4.95 -4.15 -0.97
CA TYR A 120 -5.14 -5.19 0.05
C TYR A 120 -6.21 -6.20 -0.33
N LEU A 121 -7.36 -5.74 -0.83
CA LEU A 121 -8.43 -6.64 -1.28
C LEU A 121 -7.99 -7.52 -2.44
N ASN A 122 -7.24 -6.96 -3.40
CA ASN A 122 -6.73 -7.70 -4.54
C ASN A 122 -5.73 -8.78 -4.14
N ILE A 123 -4.75 -8.43 -3.29
CA ILE A 123 -3.71 -9.40 -2.89
C ILE A 123 -4.19 -10.40 -1.82
N ALA A 124 -5.29 -10.14 -1.13
CA ALA A 124 -5.85 -11.06 -0.13
C ALA A 124 -6.10 -12.45 -0.70
N ALA A 125 -6.58 -12.53 -1.95
CA ALA A 125 -6.84 -13.80 -2.63
C ALA A 125 -5.57 -14.58 -2.99
N LEU A 126 -4.40 -13.94 -2.96
CA LEU A 126 -3.10 -14.55 -3.30
C LEU A 126 -2.37 -15.13 -2.08
N HIS A 127 -2.93 -14.97 -0.88
CA HIS A 127 -2.29 -15.37 0.38
C HIS A 127 -3.11 -16.40 1.14
N HIS A 128 -2.43 -17.16 2.02
CA HIS A 128 -3.04 -18.16 2.87
C HIS A 128 -3.64 -17.56 4.15
N TYR A 129 -4.63 -18.24 4.71
CA TYR A 129 -5.16 -17.94 6.04
C TYR A 129 -4.05 -18.06 7.11
N PRO A 130 -3.99 -17.20 8.13
CA PRO A 130 -4.91 -16.10 8.42
C PRO A 130 -4.53 -14.76 7.77
N TYR A 131 -3.42 -14.70 7.03
CA TYR A 131 -2.93 -13.46 6.42
C TYR A 131 -3.88 -12.91 5.35
N SER A 132 -4.47 -13.78 4.54
CA SER A 132 -5.53 -13.40 3.58
C SER A 132 -6.70 -12.67 4.26
N LEU A 133 -7.12 -13.16 5.44
CA LEU A 133 -8.22 -12.59 6.20
C LEU A 133 -7.85 -11.23 6.80
N LEU A 134 -6.60 -11.06 7.29
CA LEU A 134 -6.08 -9.78 7.73
C LEU A 134 -6.15 -8.74 6.60
N LEU A 135 -5.61 -9.07 5.41
CA LEU A 135 -5.59 -8.16 4.27
C LEU A 135 -7.00 -7.77 3.83
N TYR A 136 -7.91 -8.74 3.76
CA TYR A 136 -9.30 -8.49 3.42
C TYR A 136 -9.99 -7.59 4.44
N GLY A 137 -9.86 -7.90 5.74
CA GLY A 137 -10.43 -7.11 6.82
C GLY A 137 -9.89 -5.67 6.86
N LEU A 138 -8.57 -5.52 6.68
CA LEU A 138 -7.91 -4.22 6.65
C LEU A 138 -8.36 -3.39 5.45
N GLY A 139 -8.42 -3.98 4.25
CA GLY A 139 -8.91 -3.31 3.06
C GLY A 139 -10.34 -2.82 3.22
N LYS A 140 -11.24 -3.65 3.74
CA LYS A 140 -12.63 -3.26 4.03
C LYS A 140 -12.73 -2.14 5.07
N LYS A 141 -11.92 -2.21 6.13
CA LYS A 141 -11.89 -1.19 7.19
C LYS A 141 -11.50 0.17 6.61
N ILE A 142 -10.38 0.24 5.87
CA ILE A 142 -9.91 1.49 5.26
C ILE A 142 -10.95 2.06 4.29
N LEU A 143 -11.57 1.23 3.44
CA LEU A 143 -12.63 1.69 2.54
C LEU A 143 -13.81 2.28 3.32
N LYS A 144 -14.23 1.65 4.40
CA LYS A 144 -15.32 2.16 5.24
C LYS A 144 -14.95 3.52 5.84
N GLU A 145 -13.74 3.66 6.37
CA GLU A 145 -13.26 4.92 7.01
C GLU A 145 -13.14 6.07 6.00
N GLU A 146 -12.67 5.80 4.78
CA GLU A 146 -12.43 6.84 3.78
C GLU A 146 -13.65 7.19 2.92
N LEU A 147 -14.66 6.30 2.84
CA LEU A 147 -15.83 6.48 1.98
C LEU A 147 -17.14 6.76 2.75
N SER A 148 -17.06 6.82 4.10
CA SER A 148 -18.19 7.18 4.97
C SER A 148 -18.48 8.66 4.99
#